data_06e81141b4d859833c1455bbf06b3b1b
#
_entry.id   06e81141b4d859833c1455bbf06b3b1b
#
_cell.length_a   1.000
_cell.length_b   1.000
_cell.length_c   1.000
_cell.angle_alpha   90.00
_cell.angle_beta   90.00
_cell.angle_gamma   90.00
#
_symmetry.space_group_name_H-M   'P 1'
#
loop_
_entity.id
_entity.type
_entity.pdbx_description
1 polymer ?
#
loop_
_entity_poly.entity_id
_entity_poly.type
_entity_poly.pdbx_seq_one_letter_code
_entity_poly.pdbx_strand_id
1 'polypeptide(L)'
;MAVVLINPFEVPASAGERFIAEWRKAADYMRRQPGFVRTRLHRALSPEARFGFINIAEWESPEAFRQAIGKPEFASMAAGSPSNYPALYEVVVTEGEEHG
;
A
#
# COMPACT_ATOMS: atom_id res chain seq x y z
N MET A 1 12.33 -2.68 -14.00
CA MET A 1 11.05 -3.39 -14.14
C MET A 1 10.06 -2.84 -13.13
N ALA A 2 8.98 -2.26 -13.61
CA ALA A 2 7.94 -1.74 -12.75
C ALA A 2 7.21 -2.88 -12.03
N VAL A 3 6.89 -2.66 -10.77
CA VAL A 3 6.21 -3.66 -9.94
C VAL A 3 5.06 -3.02 -9.20
N VAL A 4 4.16 -3.86 -8.71
CA VAL A 4 2.99 -3.45 -7.96
C VAL A 4 3.06 -4.05 -6.56
N LEU A 5 2.99 -3.20 -5.56
CA LEU A 5 2.83 -3.64 -4.18
C LEU A 5 1.33 -3.80 -3.91
N ILE A 6 0.93 -4.96 -3.44
CA ILE A 6 -0.45 -5.19 -2.99
C ILE A 6 -0.38 -5.58 -1.52
N ASN A 7 -1.01 -4.78 -0.69
CA ASN A 7 -0.94 -4.98 0.77
C ASN A 7 -2.33 -4.90 1.40
N PRO A 8 -2.96 -6.04 1.67
CA PRO A 8 -4.24 -6.07 2.39
C PRO A 8 -4.02 -5.91 3.90
N PHE A 9 -4.94 -5.18 4.54
CA PHE A 9 -4.91 -4.89 5.98
C PHE A 9 -6.19 -5.39 6.64
N GLU A 10 -6.05 -6.04 7.77
CA GLU A 10 -7.19 -6.46 8.59
C GLU A 10 -7.58 -5.30 9.52
N VAL A 11 -8.51 -4.46 9.05
CA VAL A 11 -8.96 -3.28 9.78
C VAL A 11 -10.47 -3.37 9.98
N PRO A 12 -10.94 -3.38 11.23
CA PRO A 12 -12.39 -3.38 11.46
C PRO A 12 -13.01 -2.07 11.01
N ALA A 13 -14.28 -2.12 10.60
CA ALA A 13 -14.97 -0.95 10.07
C ALA A 13 -14.92 0.25 11.05
N SER A 14 -14.99 -0.02 12.35
CA SER A 14 -14.97 1.03 13.38
C SER A 14 -13.64 1.78 13.46
N ALA A 15 -12.56 1.23 12.92
CA ALA A 15 -11.24 1.83 12.98
C ALA A 15 -10.82 2.47 11.64
N GLY A 16 -11.74 2.52 10.66
CA GLY A 16 -11.43 2.95 9.31
C GLY A 16 -10.84 4.34 9.20
N GLU A 17 -11.46 5.33 9.84
CA GLU A 17 -11.00 6.72 9.71
C GLU A 17 -9.63 6.94 10.37
N ARG A 18 -9.39 6.27 11.50
CA ARG A 18 -8.08 6.31 12.15
C ARG A 18 -7.02 5.69 11.25
N PHE A 19 -7.34 4.55 10.64
CA PHE A 19 -6.43 3.87 9.74
C PHE A 19 -6.07 4.74 8.56
N ILE A 20 -7.06 5.40 7.94
CA ILE A 20 -6.81 6.29 6.81
C ILE A 20 -5.85 7.41 7.20
N ALA A 21 -6.04 8.01 8.38
CA ALA A 21 -5.18 9.08 8.84
C ALA A 21 -3.74 8.61 9.00
N GLU A 22 -3.53 7.44 9.60
CA GLU A 22 -2.19 6.87 9.75
C GLU A 22 -1.58 6.47 8.42
N TRP A 23 -2.39 5.89 7.53
CA TRP A 23 -1.93 5.51 6.20
C TRP A 23 -1.45 6.73 5.41
N ARG A 24 -2.13 7.88 5.53
CA ARG A 24 -1.73 9.10 4.83
C ARG A 24 -0.34 9.56 5.23
N LYS A 25 0.04 9.37 6.48
CA LYS A 25 1.40 9.71 6.95
C LYS A 25 2.44 8.84 6.26
N ALA A 26 2.17 7.54 6.17
CA ALA A 26 3.07 6.62 5.49
C ALA A 26 3.14 6.92 3.99
N ALA A 27 2.00 7.25 3.37
CA ALA A 27 1.96 7.60 1.94
C ALA A 27 2.77 8.87 1.67
N ASP A 28 2.71 9.84 2.58
CA ASP A 28 3.49 11.07 2.45
C ASP A 28 4.99 10.79 2.45
N TYR A 29 5.43 9.88 3.32
CA TYR A 29 6.81 9.42 3.33
C TYR A 29 7.16 8.71 2.00
N MET A 30 6.31 7.78 1.56
CA MET A 30 6.58 6.94 0.38
C MET A 30 6.70 7.76 -0.89
N ARG A 31 5.83 8.76 -1.09
CA ARG A 31 5.89 9.52 -2.34
C ARG A 31 7.14 10.39 -2.46
N ARG A 32 7.93 10.55 -1.39
CA ARG A 32 9.21 11.23 -1.45
C ARG A 32 10.37 10.29 -1.70
N GLN A 33 10.12 8.98 -1.80
CA GLN A 33 11.18 8.01 -2.00
C GLN A 33 11.50 7.83 -3.49
N PRO A 34 12.79 7.65 -3.84
CA PRO A 34 13.17 7.40 -5.22
C PRO A 34 12.47 6.15 -5.77
N GLY A 35 11.94 6.26 -6.98
CA GLY A 35 11.30 5.12 -7.63
C GLY A 35 9.83 4.92 -7.30
N PHE A 36 9.27 5.74 -6.42
CA PHE A 36 7.83 5.69 -6.15
C PHE A 36 7.05 6.26 -7.34
N VAL A 37 5.99 5.57 -7.77
CA VAL A 37 5.14 6.05 -8.86
C VAL A 37 3.82 6.58 -8.34
N ARG A 38 3.01 5.73 -7.71
CA ARG A 38 1.75 6.15 -7.12
C ARG A 38 1.21 5.08 -6.18
N THR A 39 0.25 5.47 -5.35
CA THR A 39 -0.44 4.54 -4.46
C THR A 39 -1.92 4.88 -4.38
N ARG A 40 -2.74 3.85 -4.19
CA ARG A 40 -4.17 3.99 -3.97
C ARG A 40 -4.59 3.10 -2.82
N LEU A 41 -5.30 3.68 -1.88
CA LEU A 41 -5.90 2.91 -0.79
C LEU A 41 -7.35 2.61 -1.13
N HIS A 42 -7.70 1.34 -1.04
CA HIS A 42 -9.05 0.86 -1.35
C HIS A 42 -9.74 0.44 -0.06
N ARG A 43 -11.01 0.75 0.08
CA ARG A 43 -11.83 0.32 1.22
C ARG A 43 -12.80 -0.74 0.75
N ALA A 44 -12.96 -1.81 1.55
CA ALA A 44 -13.94 -2.83 1.26
C ALA A 44 -15.35 -2.23 1.33
N LEU A 45 -16.20 -2.62 0.39
CA LEU A 45 -17.60 -2.17 0.40
C LEU A 45 -18.43 -2.92 1.46
N SER A 46 -18.04 -4.17 1.74
CA SER A 46 -18.71 -4.97 2.75
C SER A 46 -18.01 -4.81 4.10
N PRO A 47 -18.76 -4.51 5.18
CA PRO A 47 -18.17 -4.42 6.52
C PRO A 47 -17.68 -5.78 7.03
N GLU A 48 -18.07 -6.87 6.38
CA GLU A 48 -17.67 -8.22 6.77
C GLU A 48 -16.44 -8.71 6.03
N ALA A 49 -15.91 -7.95 5.09
CA ALA A 49 -14.72 -8.35 4.35
C ALA A 49 -13.54 -8.54 5.31
N ARG A 50 -12.78 -9.62 5.09
CA ARG A 50 -11.61 -9.91 5.91
C ARG A 50 -10.62 -8.75 5.92
N PHE A 51 -10.38 -8.17 4.75
CA PHE A 51 -9.47 -7.05 4.62
C PHE A 51 -10.27 -5.78 4.38
N GLY A 52 -10.38 -4.96 5.41
CA GLY A 52 -11.12 -3.71 5.32
C GLY A 52 -10.49 -2.71 4.37
N PHE A 53 -9.16 -2.80 4.18
CA PHE A 53 -8.42 -1.92 3.28
C PHE A 53 -7.38 -2.70 2.51
N ILE A 54 -7.13 -2.27 1.28
CA ILE A 54 -6.06 -2.82 0.45
C ILE A 54 -5.31 -1.64 -0.17
N ASN A 55 -3.99 -1.60 0.06
CA ASN A 55 -3.13 -0.61 -0.58
C ASN A 55 -2.52 -1.21 -1.84
N ILE A 56 -2.64 -0.49 -2.95
CA ILE A 56 -2.00 -0.88 -4.20
C ILE A 56 -1.09 0.26 -4.63
N ALA A 57 0.21 -0.02 -4.71
CA ALA A 57 1.20 0.98 -5.04
C ALA A 57 2.08 0.51 -6.19
N GLU A 58 2.50 1.45 -7.03
CA GLU A 58 3.38 1.17 -8.15
C GLU A 58 4.76 1.73 -7.86
N TRP A 59 5.77 0.95 -8.16
CA TRP A 59 7.18 1.29 -7.97
C TRP A 59 7.95 1.00 -9.25
N GLU A 60 8.98 1.77 -9.52
CA GLU A 60 9.81 1.58 -10.72
C GLU A 60 10.56 0.25 -10.69
N SER A 61 10.90 -0.24 -9.50
CA SER A 61 11.62 -1.51 -9.35
C SER A 61 11.42 -2.10 -7.96
N PRO A 62 11.65 -3.41 -7.80
CA PRO A 62 11.64 -4.02 -6.47
C PRO A 62 12.68 -3.42 -5.54
N GLU A 63 13.83 -3.04 -6.07
CA GLU A 63 14.93 -2.46 -5.29
C GLU A 63 14.53 -1.13 -4.69
N ALA A 64 13.84 -0.29 -5.46
CA ALA A 64 13.36 1.00 -4.97
C ALA A 64 12.42 0.82 -3.78
N PHE A 65 11.51 -0.13 -3.88
CA PHE A 65 10.60 -0.44 -2.78
C PHE A 65 11.37 -0.94 -1.55
N ARG A 66 12.28 -1.88 -1.73
CA ARG A 66 13.06 -2.43 -0.63
C ARG A 66 13.89 -1.37 0.07
N GLN A 67 14.47 -0.44 -0.68
CA GLN A 67 15.22 0.66 -0.09
C GLN A 67 14.33 1.57 0.75
N ALA A 68 13.11 1.86 0.27
CA ALA A 68 12.18 2.71 0.99
C ALA A 68 11.77 2.10 2.34
N ILE A 69 11.46 0.80 2.37
CA ILE A 69 11.03 0.15 3.61
C ILE A 69 12.20 -0.21 4.52
N GLY A 70 13.43 -0.16 4.02
CA GLY A 70 14.62 -0.45 4.81
C GLY A 70 15.10 0.70 5.68
N LYS A 71 14.50 1.88 5.58
CA LYS A 71 14.92 3.05 6.35
C LYS A 71 14.26 3.07 7.73
N PRO A 72 14.99 3.60 8.75
CA PRO A 72 14.43 3.67 10.11
C PRO A 72 13.11 4.43 10.19
N GLU A 73 12.92 5.47 9.38
CA GLU A 73 11.67 6.22 9.34
C GLU A 73 10.47 5.33 9.03
N PHE A 74 10.64 4.42 8.09
CA PHE A 74 9.57 3.50 7.73
C PHE A 74 9.24 2.57 8.89
N ALA A 75 10.26 2.03 9.56
CA ALA A 75 10.06 1.13 10.69
C ALA A 75 9.23 1.80 11.79
N SER A 76 9.51 3.08 12.07
CA SER A 76 8.75 3.83 13.06
C SER A 76 7.28 3.99 12.67
N MET A 77 7.02 4.26 11.39
CA MET A 77 5.64 4.42 10.91
C MET A 77 4.88 3.10 10.85
N ALA A 78 5.58 2.01 10.58
CA ALA A 78 4.97 0.69 10.46
C ALA A 78 4.65 0.07 11.82
N ALA A 79 5.31 0.55 12.89
CA ALA A 79 5.08 0.03 14.23
C ALA A 79 3.63 0.27 14.64
N GLY A 80 2.95 -0.77 15.12
CA GLY A 80 1.57 -0.67 15.52
C GLY A 80 0.55 -0.78 14.40
N SER A 81 0.99 -1.01 13.17
CA SER A 81 0.07 -1.23 12.05
C SER A 81 -0.79 -2.46 12.29
N PRO A 82 -2.05 -2.46 11.78
CA PRO A 82 -2.86 -3.68 11.80
C PRO A 82 -2.18 -4.80 11.02
N SER A 83 -2.62 -6.04 11.28
CA SER A 83 -2.12 -7.18 10.52
C SER A 83 -2.25 -6.92 9.04
N ASN A 84 -1.17 -7.13 8.30
CA ASN A 84 -1.14 -6.85 6.87
C ASN A 84 -0.20 -7.83 6.16
N TYR A 85 -0.40 -7.97 4.86
CA TYR A 85 0.25 -9.03 4.10
C TYR A 85 0.80 -8.49 2.79
N PRO A 86 1.88 -7.68 2.84
CA PRO A 86 2.42 -7.05 1.65
C PRO A 86 3.18 -8.04 0.77
N ALA A 87 3.02 -7.89 -0.54
CA ALA A 87 3.82 -8.62 -1.51
C ALA A 87 3.95 -7.80 -2.79
N LEU A 88 5.05 -8.01 -3.50
CA LEU A 88 5.27 -7.38 -4.79
C LEU A 88 4.81 -8.31 -5.89
N TYR A 89 4.18 -7.73 -6.91
CA TYR A 89 3.62 -8.46 -8.05
C TYR A 89 4.02 -7.77 -9.34
N GLU A 90 4.03 -8.52 -10.42
CA GLU A 90 4.16 -7.94 -11.75
C GLU A 90 2.85 -8.08 -12.50
N VAL A 91 2.57 -7.14 -13.38
CA VAL A 91 1.41 -7.27 -14.26
C VAL A 91 1.77 -8.27 -15.33
N VAL A 92 1.00 -9.35 -15.43
CA VAL A 92 1.25 -10.41 -16.39
C VAL A 92 0.50 -10.15 -17.70
N VAL A 93 -0.72 -9.65 -17.59
CA VAL A 93 -1.55 -9.40 -18.76
C VAL A 93 -2.56 -8.30 -18.40
N THR A 94 -2.83 -7.45 -19.37
CA THR A 94 -3.84 -6.39 -19.23
C THR A 94 -4.83 -6.54 -20.37
N GLU A 95 -6.12 -6.58 -20.04
CA GLU A 95 -7.19 -6.59 -21.02
C GLU A 95 -8.21 -5.52 -20.61
N GLY A 96 -8.89 -4.97 -21.61
CA GLY A 96 -9.82 -3.88 -21.37
C GLY A 96 -9.12 -2.52 -21.45
N GLU A 97 -9.90 -1.46 -21.37
CA GLU A 97 -9.38 -0.10 -21.45
C GLU A 97 -8.86 0.38 -20.11
N GLU A 98 -7.73 1.10 -20.13
CA GLU A 98 -7.21 1.74 -18.95
C GLU A 98 -7.66 3.20 -18.93
N HIS A 99 -8.33 3.58 -17.85
CA HIS A 99 -8.69 4.96 -17.61
C HIS A 99 -7.76 5.51 -16.54
N GLY A 100 -6.85 6.31 -16.97
CA GLY A 100 -5.73 6.86 -16.26
C GLY A 100 -5.80 7.27 -14.86
#